data_ffd21a0484d938ac591fccc91152480a
#
_entry.id   ffd21a0484d938ac591fccc91152480a
#
_cell.length_a   1.000
_cell.length_b   1.000
_cell.length_c   1.000
_cell.angle_alpha   90.00
_cell.angle_beta   90.00
_cell.angle_gamma   90.00
#
_symmetry.space_group_name_H-M   'P 1'
#
loop_
_entity.id
_entity.type
_entity.pdbx_description
1 polymer ?
#
loop_
_entity_poly.entity_id
_entity_poly.type
_entity_poly.pdbx_seq_one_letter_code
_entity_poly.pdbx_strand_id
1 'polypeptide(L)'
;MSHQRHASQIENGHVLLFDNGEYSRRSGSTSRVAEIDPETNEIAWEYQGDPPMSFYNSYVSSADRLPNGNTLITEGAHGRILEVTHSGEIVWEYVNPFFFPGRDNASSNALFRAHRYAPDDDAVAGRDLDPGGYANLNRL
;
A
#
# COMPACT_ATOMS: atom_id res chain seq x y z
N MET A 1 -6.35 5.31 16.10
CA MET A 1 -6.45 5.33 14.62
C MET A 1 -6.92 6.70 14.19
N SER A 2 -6.36 7.24 13.11
CA SER A 2 -6.66 8.59 12.64
C SER A 2 -6.51 8.66 11.13
N HIS A 3 -7.55 9.16 10.41
CA HIS A 3 -7.61 9.24 8.96
C HIS A 3 -7.42 7.90 8.24
N GLN A 4 -8.21 6.91 8.64
CA GLN A 4 -8.20 5.60 7.99
C GLN A 4 -8.61 5.70 6.53
N ARG A 5 -7.92 4.92 5.69
CA ARG A 5 -8.18 4.81 4.26
C ARG A 5 -8.34 3.34 3.88
N HIS A 6 -9.13 3.13 2.82
CA HIS A 6 -9.26 1.84 2.17
C HIS A 6 -9.51 0.68 3.15
N ALA A 7 -10.55 0.80 4.00
CA ALA A 7 -10.99 -0.33 4.81
C ALA A 7 -11.67 -1.37 3.91
N SER A 8 -11.19 -2.61 3.95
CA SER A 8 -11.74 -3.73 3.19
C SER A 8 -11.80 -4.98 4.06
N GLN A 9 -12.88 -5.76 3.92
CA GLN A 9 -12.94 -7.08 4.54
C GLN A 9 -12.07 -8.03 3.73
N ILE A 10 -11.22 -8.80 4.40
CA ILE A 10 -10.37 -9.83 3.81
C ILE A 10 -10.98 -11.23 4.04
N GLU A 11 -10.40 -12.25 3.41
CA GLU A 11 -10.97 -13.59 3.32
C GLU A 11 -11.28 -14.23 4.68
N ASN A 12 -10.46 -13.98 5.70
CA ASN A 12 -10.66 -14.49 7.06
C ASN A 12 -11.75 -13.73 7.85
N GLY A 13 -12.42 -12.74 7.25
CA GLY A 13 -13.45 -11.92 7.88
C GLY A 13 -12.93 -10.68 8.61
N HIS A 14 -11.61 -10.54 8.79
CA HIS A 14 -11.01 -9.34 9.39
C HIS A 14 -11.10 -8.12 8.46
N VAL A 15 -10.86 -6.95 9.00
CA VAL A 15 -10.83 -5.68 8.27
C VAL A 15 -9.40 -5.20 8.15
N LEU A 16 -8.90 -5.10 6.91
CA LEU A 16 -7.61 -4.51 6.59
C LEU A 16 -7.81 -3.03 6.25
N LEU A 17 -6.96 -2.15 6.79
CA LEU A 17 -7.03 -0.72 6.52
C LEU A 17 -5.65 -0.05 6.58
N PHE A 18 -5.52 1.08 5.90
CA PHE A 18 -4.38 1.99 6.04
C PHE A 18 -4.74 3.10 7.04
N ASP A 19 -3.96 3.24 8.12
CA ASP A 19 -4.11 4.30 9.13
C ASP A 19 -3.03 5.36 8.90
N ASN A 20 -3.43 6.52 8.37
CA ASN A 20 -2.49 7.61 8.05
C ASN A 20 -1.85 8.24 9.29
N GLY A 21 -2.46 8.11 10.47
CA GLY A 21 -1.87 8.55 11.74
C GLY A 21 -1.72 10.07 11.92
N GLU A 22 -2.34 10.88 11.05
CA GLU A 22 -2.13 12.32 10.94
C GLU A 22 -2.33 13.11 12.26
N TYR A 23 -3.14 12.59 13.18
CA TYR A 23 -3.43 13.24 14.47
C TYR A 23 -2.91 12.49 15.68
N SER A 24 -2.00 11.54 15.51
CA SER A 24 -1.39 10.82 16.63
C SER A 24 -0.37 11.70 17.33
N ARG A 25 -0.81 12.47 18.34
CA ARG A 25 0.02 13.42 19.09
C ARG A 25 1.08 12.78 20.00
N ARG A 26 1.05 11.45 20.21
CA ARG A 26 1.93 10.78 21.18
C ARG A 26 3.18 10.15 20.58
N SER A 27 3.18 9.81 19.30
CA SER A 27 4.28 9.07 18.63
C SER A 27 4.89 9.78 17.44
N GLY A 28 4.55 11.04 17.20
CA GLY A 28 4.90 11.72 15.94
C GLY A 28 3.97 11.32 14.80
N SER A 29 4.23 11.86 13.61
CA SER A 29 3.46 11.54 12.41
C SER A 29 3.99 10.24 11.81
N THR A 30 3.33 9.14 12.10
CA THR A 30 3.63 7.81 11.56
C THR A 30 2.35 7.16 11.04
N SER A 31 2.46 6.42 9.94
CA SER A 31 1.36 5.62 9.41
C SER A 31 1.55 4.14 9.75
N ARG A 32 0.50 3.37 9.56
CA ARG A 32 0.54 1.91 9.65
C ARG A 32 -0.53 1.29 8.77
N VAL A 33 -0.34 0.03 8.42
CA VAL A 33 -1.42 -0.84 7.95
C VAL A 33 -1.85 -1.71 9.12
N ALA A 34 -3.15 -1.83 9.35
CA ALA A 34 -3.68 -2.64 10.44
C ALA A 34 -4.74 -3.63 9.92
N GLU A 35 -4.67 -4.85 10.40
CA GLU A 35 -5.70 -5.87 10.28
C GLU A 35 -6.41 -5.99 11.63
N ILE A 36 -7.71 -5.79 11.64
CA ILE A 36 -8.54 -5.75 12.84
C ILE A 36 -9.53 -6.91 12.80
N ASP A 37 -9.58 -7.66 13.88
CA ASP A 37 -10.66 -8.60 14.13
C ASP A 37 -11.92 -7.82 14.56
N PRO A 38 -13.00 -7.84 13.77
CA PRO A 38 -14.22 -7.10 14.09
C PRO A 38 -15.02 -7.68 15.26
N GLU A 39 -14.78 -8.94 15.65
CA GLU A 39 -15.46 -9.58 16.78
C GLU A 39 -14.86 -9.14 18.13
N THR A 40 -13.53 -9.05 18.19
CA THR A 40 -12.80 -8.69 19.42
C THR A 40 -12.41 -7.23 19.46
N ASN A 41 -12.40 -6.54 18.31
CA ASN A 41 -11.82 -5.20 18.10
C ASN A 41 -10.31 -5.12 18.40
N GLU A 42 -9.61 -6.24 18.34
CA GLU A 42 -8.17 -6.31 18.52
C GLU A 42 -7.43 -6.18 17.18
N ILE A 43 -6.19 -5.70 17.23
CA ILE A 43 -5.30 -5.69 16.06
C ILE A 43 -4.68 -7.08 15.96
N ALA A 44 -5.07 -7.81 14.90
CA ALA A 44 -4.56 -9.14 14.63
C ALA A 44 -3.19 -9.12 13.93
N TRP A 45 -2.93 -8.06 13.16
CA TRP A 45 -1.65 -7.83 12.47
C TRP A 45 -1.46 -6.34 12.21
N GLU A 46 -0.21 -5.89 12.22
CA GLU A 46 0.13 -4.55 11.75
C GLU A 46 1.49 -4.51 11.02
N TYR A 47 1.59 -3.55 10.11
CA TYR A 47 2.84 -3.16 9.48
C TYR A 47 3.13 -1.70 9.79
N GLN A 48 4.36 -1.43 10.21
CA GLN A 48 4.94 -0.09 10.38
C GLN A 48 6.34 -0.08 9.77
N GLY A 49 6.84 1.11 9.43
CA GLY A 49 8.24 1.24 9.02
C GLY A 49 9.22 1.00 10.17
N ASP A 50 10.44 0.65 9.83
CA ASP A 50 11.55 0.61 10.76
C ASP A 50 12.71 1.49 10.21
N PRO A 51 12.98 2.65 10.84
CA PRO A 51 12.27 3.25 12.00
C PRO A 51 10.83 3.70 11.64
N PRO A 52 9.92 3.84 12.62
CA PRO A 52 8.50 4.14 12.34
C PRO A 52 8.26 5.37 11.46
N MET A 53 9.10 6.38 11.53
CA MET A 53 9.02 7.58 10.70
C MET A 53 9.36 7.35 9.22
N SER A 54 9.95 6.21 8.86
CA SER A 54 10.22 5.84 7.46
C SER A 54 8.96 5.44 6.69
N PHE A 55 7.83 5.32 7.39
CA PHE A 55 6.52 4.99 6.82
C PHE A 55 5.48 6.01 7.29
N TYR A 56 5.33 7.08 6.52
CA TYR A 56 4.36 8.13 6.82
C TYR A 56 3.69 8.65 5.57
N ASN A 57 2.38 8.67 5.60
CA ASN A 57 1.53 9.20 4.54
C ASN A 57 0.39 10.02 5.16
N SER A 58 0.31 11.29 4.84
CA SER A 58 -0.70 12.20 5.40
C SER A 58 -2.08 12.02 4.78
N TYR A 59 -2.17 11.58 3.53
CA TYR A 59 -3.42 11.45 2.78
C TYR A 59 -3.34 10.35 1.72
N VAL A 60 -4.48 9.92 1.17
CA VAL A 60 -4.64 8.79 0.25
C VAL A 60 -4.08 7.49 0.85
N SER A 61 -3.66 6.54 0.07
CA SER A 61 -3.11 5.25 0.50
C SER A 61 -4.12 4.12 0.54
N SER A 62 -3.62 2.92 0.36
CA SER A 62 -4.40 1.68 0.41
C SER A 62 -3.56 0.50 0.89
N ALA A 63 -4.24 -0.56 1.29
CA ALA A 63 -3.63 -1.85 1.57
C ALA A 63 -4.56 -2.96 1.10
N ASP A 64 -4.03 -3.92 0.36
CA ASP A 64 -4.75 -5.09 -0.12
C ASP A 64 -4.02 -6.37 0.31
N ARG A 65 -4.73 -7.34 0.92
CA ARG A 65 -4.18 -8.66 1.20
C ARG A 65 -4.15 -9.46 -0.09
N LEU A 66 -2.98 -9.99 -0.44
CA LEU A 66 -2.79 -10.80 -1.64
C LEU A 66 -3.06 -12.28 -1.37
N PRO A 67 -3.40 -13.09 -2.39
CA PRO A 67 -3.64 -14.52 -2.25
C PRO A 67 -2.44 -15.30 -1.70
N ASN A 68 -1.21 -14.81 -1.88
CA ASN A 68 0.00 -15.41 -1.33
C ASN A 68 0.24 -15.10 0.17
N GLY A 69 -0.68 -14.36 0.80
CA GLY A 69 -0.59 -13.94 2.20
C GLY A 69 0.20 -12.64 2.44
N ASN A 70 0.89 -12.12 1.42
CA ASN A 70 1.56 -10.83 1.51
C ASN A 70 0.54 -9.68 1.47
N THR A 71 0.99 -8.48 1.78
CA THR A 71 0.17 -7.28 1.71
C THR A 71 0.75 -6.29 0.71
N LEU A 72 -0.06 -5.90 -0.29
CA LEU A 72 0.27 -4.80 -1.20
C LEU A 72 -0.13 -3.50 -0.53
N ILE A 73 0.82 -2.59 -0.36
CA ILE A 73 0.64 -1.31 0.32
C ILE A 73 0.94 -0.17 -0.66
N THR A 74 0.03 0.79 -0.76
CA THR A 74 0.26 2.02 -1.52
C THR A 74 0.50 3.16 -0.56
N GLU A 75 1.73 3.67 -0.48
CA GLU A 75 2.07 4.96 0.14
C GLU A 75 1.76 6.08 -0.85
N GLY A 76 0.48 6.42 -0.94
CA GLY A 76 -0.04 7.17 -2.07
C GLY A 76 0.54 8.56 -2.23
N ALA A 77 0.77 9.31 -1.15
CA ALA A 77 1.32 10.67 -1.22
C ALA A 77 2.74 10.72 -1.79
N HIS A 78 3.51 9.65 -1.60
CA HIS A 78 4.89 9.51 -2.07
C HIS A 78 5.03 8.73 -3.38
N GLY A 79 3.90 8.29 -3.96
CA GLY A 79 3.89 7.50 -5.19
C GLY A 79 4.61 6.16 -5.07
N ARG A 80 4.68 5.58 -3.86
CA ARG A 80 5.41 4.34 -3.56
C ARG A 80 4.44 3.20 -3.35
N ILE A 81 4.75 2.03 -3.90
CA ILE A 81 3.99 0.79 -3.69
C ILE A 81 4.96 -0.25 -3.15
N LEU A 82 4.54 -0.95 -2.10
CA LEU A 82 5.30 -2.00 -1.43
C LEU A 82 4.50 -3.30 -1.46
N GLU A 83 5.21 -4.43 -1.56
CA GLU A 83 4.69 -5.72 -1.13
C GLU A 83 5.48 -6.18 0.09
N VAL A 84 4.77 -6.45 1.19
CA VAL A 84 5.38 -6.90 2.43
C VAL A 84 4.87 -8.28 2.81
N THR A 85 5.75 -9.10 3.39
CA THR A 85 5.38 -10.39 3.97
C THR A 85 4.57 -10.20 5.26
N HIS A 86 4.00 -11.28 5.77
CA HIS A 86 3.34 -11.25 7.08
C HIS A 86 4.30 -10.88 8.22
N SER A 87 5.61 -11.20 8.09
CA SER A 87 6.65 -10.79 9.05
C SER A 87 7.14 -9.35 8.89
N GLY A 88 6.63 -8.60 7.90
CA GLY A 88 6.97 -7.18 7.68
C GLY A 88 8.19 -6.97 6.77
N GLU A 89 8.71 -8.01 6.11
CA GLU A 89 9.80 -7.87 5.15
C GLU A 89 9.28 -7.32 3.83
N ILE A 90 9.95 -6.28 3.29
CA ILE A 90 9.65 -5.74 1.95
C ILE A 90 10.26 -6.68 0.91
N VAL A 91 9.42 -7.32 0.10
CA VAL A 91 9.83 -8.26 -0.95
C VAL A 91 9.72 -7.68 -2.35
N TRP A 92 9.02 -6.58 -2.50
CA TRP A 92 8.91 -5.83 -3.76
C TRP A 92 8.59 -4.37 -3.50
N GLU A 93 9.12 -3.50 -4.34
CA GLU A 93 8.93 -2.06 -4.26
C GLU A 93 8.84 -1.45 -5.66
N TYR A 94 7.97 -0.46 -5.80
CA TYR A 94 7.85 0.38 -6.99
C TYR A 94 7.68 1.84 -6.57
N VAL A 95 8.40 2.73 -7.25
CA VAL A 95 8.22 4.18 -7.11
C VAL A 95 7.71 4.74 -8.44
N ASN A 96 6.59 5.46 -8.40
CA ASN A 96 5.98 6.07 -9.59
C ASN A 96 6.92 7.15 -10.18
N PRO A 97 7.45 6.94 -11.39
CA PRO A 97 8.34 7.90 -12.03
C PRO A 97 7.58 9.04 -12.73
N PHE A 98 6.26 8.97 -12.81
CA PHE A 98 5.45 9.94 -13.53
C PHE A 98 4.98 11.04 -12.59
N PHE A 99 5.36 12.27 -12.91
CA PHE A 99 5.01 13.46 -12.13
C PHE A 99 3.98 14.30 -12.87
N PHE A 100 3.08 14.92 -12.12
CA PHE A 100 2.05 15.84 -12.59
C PHE A 100 2.00 17.09 -11.71
N PRO A 101 1.45 18.22 -12.20
CA PRO A 101 1.22 19.39 -11.38
C PRO A 101 0.23 19.05 -10.26
N GLY A 102 0.70 19.11 -9.02
CA GLY A 102 -0.12 18.99 -7.82
C GLY A 102 -0.79 20.31 -7.43
N ARG A 103 -1.31 20.37 -6.22
CA ARG A 103 -1.77 21.65 -5.66
C ARG A 103 -0.60 22.61 -5.54
N ASP A 104 -0.87 23.90 -5.73
CA ASP A 104 0.12 24.98 -5.64
C ASP A 104 1.30 24.87 -6.62
N ASN A 105 1.08 24.22 -7.78
CA ASN A 105 2.11 23.94 -8.79
C ASN A 105 3.30 23.11 -8.30
N ALA A 106 3.20 22.49 -7.12
CA ALA A 106 4.18 21.51 -6.68
C ALA A 106 4.12 20.26 -7.57
N SER A 107 5.26 19.69 -7.89
CA SER A 107 5.32 18.43 -8.63
C SER A 107 4.92 17.26 -7.71
N SER A 108 4.02 16.40 -8.17
CA SER A 108 3.53 15.26 -7.40
C SER A 108 3.54 14.00 -8.24
N ASN A 109 4.00 12.89 -7.66
CA ASN A 109 3.90 11.55 -8.23
C ASN A 109 2.90 10.67 -7.48
N ALA A 110 1.97 11.30 -6.73
CA ALA A 110 1.04 10.61 -5.88
C ALA A 110 0.20 9.57 -6.63
N LEU A 111 -0.09 8.46 -5.94
CA LEU A 111 -0.97 7.39 -6.38
C LEU A 111 -2.15 7.29 -5.43
N PHE A 112 -3.32 7.00 -5.97
CA PHE A 112 -4.50 6.84 -5.12
C PHE A 112 -4.58 5.42 -4.56
N ARG A 113 -4.33 4.43 -5.40
CA ARG A 113 -4.43 3.00 -5.11
C ARG A 113 -3.67 2.18 -6.15
N ALA A 114 -3.19 1.01 -5.74
CA ALA A 114 -2.68 -0.01 -6.63
C ALA A 114 -3.45 -1.33 -6.45
N HIS A 115 -3.53 -2.10 -7.52
CA HIS A 115 -4.05 -3.48 -7.51
C HIS A 115 -3.04 -4.40 -8.16
N ARG A 116 -2.96 -5.62 -7.66
CA ARG A 116 -2.19 -6.68 -8.29
C ARG A 116 -3.15 -7.72 -8.87
N TYR A 117 -2.95 -8.06 -10.13
CA TYR A 117 -3.63 -9.14 -10.81
C TYR A 117 -2.68 -10.34 -10.92
N ALA A 118 -3.15 -11.54 -10.57
CA ALA A 118 -2.42 -12.76 -10.82
C ALA A 118 -2.46 -13.11 -12.33
N PRO A 119 -1.49 -13.88 -12.86
CA PRO A 119 -1.49 -14.24 -14.29
C PRO A 119 -2.72 -15.00 -14.77
N ASP A 120 -3.40 -15.68 -13.86
CA ASP A 120 -4.66 -16.43 -14.07
C ASP A 120 -5.92 -15.62 -13.77
N ASP A 121 -5.78 -14.33 -13.41
CA ASP A 121 -6.92 -13.43 -13.19
C ASP A 121 -7.61 -13.10 -14.53
N ASP A 122 -8.94 -13.11 -14.52
CA ASP A 122 -9.77 -12.83 -15.71
C ASP A 122 -9.44 -11.46 -16.35
N ALA A 123 -9.01 -10.49 -15.55
CA ALA A 123 -8.65 -9.14 -16.05
C ALA A 123 -7.42 -9.15 -16.96
N VAL A 124 -6.56 -10.16 -16.85
CA VAL A 124 -5.32 -10.29 -17.66
C VAL A 124 -5.28 -11.58 -18.50
N ALA A 125 -6.31 -12.41 -18.39
CA ALA A 125 -6.41 -13.67 -19.13
C ALA A 125 -6.24 -13.46 -20.65
N GLY A 126 -5.35 -14.25 -21.25
CA GLY A 126 -5.07 -14.18 -22.70
C GLY A 126 -4.25 -12.97 -23.13
N ARG A 127 -3.74 -12.16 -22.20
CA ARG A 127 -2.81 -11.07 -22.52
C ARG A 127 -1.36 -11.57 -22.47
N ASP A 128 -0.52 -10.99 -23.34
CA ASP A 128 0.92 -11.18 -23.23
C ASP A 128 1.44 -10.37 -22.03
N LEU A 129 1.91 -11.07 -21.01
CA LEU A 129 2.46 -10.49 -19.79
C LEU A 129 4.00 -10.51 -19.78
N ASP A 130 4.65 -10.83 -20.92
CA ASP A 130 6.11 -10.80 -21.02
C ASP A 130 6.64 -9.36 -20.86
N PRO A 131 7.42 -9.08 -19.80
CA PRO A 131 8.00 -7.76 -19.59
C PRO A 131 9.08 -7.40 -20.63
N GLY A 132 9.55 -8.35 -21.46
CA GLY A 132 10.60 -8.14 -22.44
C GLY A 132 10.28 -7.05 -23.44
N GLY A 133 9.01 -6.89 -23.83
CA GLY A 133 8.52 -5.80 -24.68
C GLY A 133 8.70 -4.40 -24.08
N TYR A 134 8.92 -4.30 -22.77
CA TYR A 134 9.02 -3.06 -22.00
C TYR A 134 10.38 -2.89 -21.31
N ALA A 135 11.42 -3.55 -21.86
CA ALA A 135 12.77 -3.54 -21.29
C ALA A 135 13.32 -2.11 -21.04
N ASN A 136 12.90 -1.13 -21.84
CA ASN A 136 13.31 0.28 -21.66
C ASN A 136 12.68 0.93 -20.42
N LEU A 137 11.52 0.46 -19.97
CA LEU A 137 10.83 0.95 -18.76
C LEU A 137 11.32 0.24 -17.50
N ASN A 138 11.92 -0.93 -17.65
CA ASN A 138 12.41 -1.78 -16.56
C ASN A 138 13.91 -1.60 -16.27
N ARG A 139 14.52 -0.58 -16.84
CA ARG A 139 15.91 -0.21 -16.52
C ARG A 139 15.92 0.71 -15.31
N LEU A 140 16.30 0.17 -14.18
CA LEU A 140 16.75 0.92 -13.01
C LEU A 140 18.24 1.19 -13.10
#